data_1547a46cc294d0e13d4900c2a2d4d264
#
_entry.id   1547a46cc294d0e13d4900c2a2d4d264
#
_cell.length_a   1.000
_cell.length_b   1.000
_cell.length_c   1.000
_cell.angle_alpha   90.00
_cell.angle_beta   90.00
_cell.angle_gamma   90.00
#
_symmetry.space_group_name_H-M   'P 1'
#
loop_
_entity.id
_entity.type
_entity.pdbx_description
1 polymer ?
#
loop_
_entity_poly.entity_id
_entity_poly.type
_entity_poly.pdbx_seq_one_letter_code
_entity_poly.pdbx_strand_id
1 'polypeptide(L)'
;YLTADEISAAQGQRFSLGATGTPTRSASGVEAFYNDTIWMEKIRGAGNVRTSLIVFPPNGRIPELAQGIENLPGGEIEAVGVRPVRFVIGGIGRDGPEDRGLSERCLVGFNAGPPLSPSVYNNNLQIVQNRDHVVILTEMVHDARIVKLDNHTVVDENIGLWAGDSRGYWDSDTLVVVTQNFNGLTQSFDGFGTSKNKVLTERFTRIGPRTINYEFTIDDPSTFTDKLSAIVPMTKVESQLYEYACHEGNYGMANMLRGARRKDANEF
;
A
#
# COMPACT_ATOMS: atom_id res chain seq x y z
N TYR A 1 -13.87 -19.04 23.08
CA TYR A 1 -14.95 -18.30 22.44
C TYR A 1 -14.92 -16.89 23.01
N LEU A 2 -14.90 -15.87 22.13
CA LEU A 2 -14.99 -14.47 22.52
C LEU A 2 -16.42 -14.17 23.01
N THR A 3 -16.56 -13.35 24.04
CA THR A 3 -17.85 -12.83 24.47
C THR A 3 -18.43 -11.83 23.46
N ALA A 4 -19.72 -11.53 23.52
CA ALA A 4 -20.34 -10.53 22.63
C ALA A 4 -19.68 -9.14 22.76
N ASP A 5 -19.23 -8.77 23.96
CA ASP A 5 -18.52 -7.51 24.21
C ASP A 5 -17.11 -7.53 23.62
N GLU A 6 -16.41 -8.65 23.69
CA GLU A 6 -15.09 -8.83 23.05
C GLU A 6 -15.22 -8.85 21.53
N ILE A 7 -16.28 -9.44 20.97
CA ILE A 7 -16.59 -9.37 19.54
C ILE A 7 -16.92 -7.94 19.13
N SER A 8 -17.70 -7.22 19.92
CA SER A 8 -18.03 -5.81 19.68
C SER A 8 -16.79 -4.91 19.78
N ALA A 9 -15.89 -5.16 20.73
CA ALA A 9 -14.62 -4.48 20.85
C ALA A 9 -13.65 -4.83 19.71
N ALA A 10 -13.75 -6.06 19.18
CA ALA A 10 -12.98 -6.53 18.03
C ALA A 10 -13.54 -6.04 16.67
N GLN A 11 -14.71 -5.39 16.64
CA GLN A 11 -15.18 -4.69 15.44
C GLN A 11 -14.29 -3.49 15.16
N GLY A 12 -13.22 -3.71 14.44
CA GLY A 12 -12.22 -2.70 14.15
C GLY A 12 -12.78 -1.43 13.51
N GLN A 13 -12.11 -0.33 13.76
CA GLN A 13 -12.47 0.96 13.18
C GLN A 13 -11.99 1.04 11.74
N ARG A 14 -12.82 1.60 10.87
CA ARG A 14 -12.53 1.77 9.44
C ARG A 14 -12.13 3.20 9.15
N PHE A 15 -11.10 3.37 8.34
CA PHE A 15 -10.54 4.65 7.95
C PHE A 15 -10.34 4.71 6.45
N SER A 16 -10.35 5.93 5.90
CA SER A 16 -9.99 6.19 4.52
C SER A 16 -8.79 7.12 4.47
N LEU A 17 -7.83 6.78 3.64
CA LEU A 17 -6.62 7.54 3.42
C LEU A 17 -6.93 8.82 2.62
N GLY A 18 -6.51 9.96 3.14
CA GLY A 18 -6.60 11.24 2.44
C GLY A 18 -8.00 11.79 2.19
N ALA A 19 -9.07 11.11 2.63
CA ALA A 19 -10.44 11.56 2.39
C ALA A 19 -11.01 12.34 3.59
N THR A 20 -11.48 13.55 3.35
CA THR A 20 -12.17 14.40 4.35
C THR A 20 -13.60 14.73 3.96
N GLY A 21 -14.23 13.97 3.09
CA GLY A 21 -15.62 14.22 2.68
C GLY A 21 -16.49 12.99 2.75
N THR A 22 -17.78 13.17 3.09
CA THR A 22 -18.81 12.17 2.89
C THR A 22 -18.90 11.92 1.38
N PRO A 23 -18.84 10.67 0.91
CA PRO A 23 -19.04 10.42 -0.50
C PRO A 23 -20.44 10.85 -0.90
N THR A 24 -20.57 11.98 -1.60
CA THR A 24 -21.80 12.30 -2.29
C THR A 24 -21.94 11.27 -3.41
N ARG A 25 -22.86 10.37 -3.26
CA ARG A 25 -23.27 9.43 -4.28
C ARG A 25 -23.82 10.24 -5.48
N SER A 26 -22.96 10.57 -6.42
CA SER A 26 -23.41 10.89 -7.77
C SER A 26 -23.64 9.56 -8.47
N ALA A 27 -24.90 9.28 -8.71
CA ALA A 27 -25.33 8.12 -9.45
C ALA A 27 -24.84 8.22 -10.88
N SER A 28 -24.43 7.14 -11.39
CA SER A 28 -24.39 6.67 -12.76
C SER A 28 -23.02 6.38 -13.34
N GLY A 29 -22.71 5.10 -13.37
CA GLY A 29 -21.81 4.52 -14.36
C GLY A 29 -20.32 4.61 -14.09
N VAL A 30 -19.62 3.77 -14.79
CA VAL A 30 -18.16 3.67 -14.83
C VAL A 30 -17.49 5.01 -15.16
N GLU A 31 -18.15 5.89 -15.92
CA GLU A 31 -17.63 7.22 -16.28
C GLU A 31 -17.45 8.15 -15.07
N ALA A 32 -18.33 8.08 -14.08
CA ALA A 32 -18.17 8.87 -12.85
C ALA A 32 -16.98 8.37 -12.00
N PHE A 33 -16.57 7.13 -12.18
CA PHE A 33 -15.45 6.52 -11.50
C PHE A 33 -14.09 7.10 -11.96
N TYR A 34 -13.99 7.45 -13.24
CA TYR A 34 -12.78 8.01 -13.86
C TYR A 34 -12.80 9.53 -14.00
N ASN A 35 -13.77 10.21 -13.39
CA ASN A 35 -13.82 11.67 -13.46
C ASN A 35 -12.84 12.28 -12.45
N ASP A 36 -11.74 12.79 -12.95
CA ASP A 36 -10.68 13.44 -12.17
C ASP A 36 -11.18 14.57 -11.26
N THR A 37 -12.23 15.27 -11.66
CA THR A 37 -12.83 16.37 -10.90
C THR A 37 -13.37 15.90 -9.55
N ILE A 38 -14.00 14.72 -9.50
CA ILE A 38 -14.56 14.15 -8.27
C ILE A 38 -13.45 13.78 -7.29
N TRP A 39 -12.34 13.27 -7.77
CA TRP A 39 -11.20 12.87 -6.96
C TRP A 39 -10.42 14.08 -6.45
N MET A 40 -10.22 15.07 -7.30
CA MET A 40 -9.52 16.32 -6.95
C MET A 40 -10.30 17.15 -5.95
N GLU A 41 -11.63 17.18 -6.01
CA GLU A 41 -12.46 17.86 -5.01
C GLU A 41 -12.41 17.19 -3.63
N LYS A 42 -12.37 15.86 -3.57
CA LYS A 42 -12.18 15.12 -2.32
C LYS A 42 -10.84 15.43 -1.66
N ILE A 43 -9.78 15.59 -2.43
CA ILE A 43 -8.45 15.97 -1.93
C ILE A 43 -8.45 17.43 -1.47
N ARG A 44 -9.16 18.33 -2.18
CA ARG A 44 -9.25 19.76 -1.84
C ARG A 44 -10.11 20.06 -0.61
N GLY A 45 -11.04 19.19 -0.24
CA GLY A 45 -11.89 19.35 0.94
C GLY A 45 -11.21 19.05 2.28
N ALA A 46 -9.96 18.59 2.28
CA ALA A 46 -9.18 18.42 3.50
C ALA A 46 -8.73 19.79 4.03
N GLY A 47 -9.28 20.21 5.14
CA GLY A 47 -9.06 21.54 5.76
C GLY A 47 -7.63 21.88 6.19
N ASN A 48 -6.65 21.07 5.83
CA ASN A 48 -5.21 21.36 5.90
C ASN A 48 -4.61 21.09 4.52
N VAL A 49 -4.61 22.11 3.69
CA VAL A 49 -4.00 22.08 2.36
C VAL A 49 -2.48 22.07 2.50
N ARG A 50 -1.90 20.90 2.71
CA ARG A 50 -0.47 20.72 2.46
C ARG A 50 -0.27 20.63 0.95
N THR A 51 0.76 21.28 0.46
CA THR A 51 1.16 21.20 -0.94
C THR A 51 1.86 19.87 -1.26
N SER A 52 2.31 19.14 -0.22
CA SER A 52 2.90 17.80 -0.31
C SER A 52 2.53 16.99 0.92
N LEU A 53 2.39 15.67 0.75
CA LEU A 53 2.32 14.72 1.87
C LEU A 53 3.69 14.52 2.52
N ILE A 54 4.76 14.71 1.74
CA ILE A 54 6.15 14.53 2.18
C ILE A 54 6.52 15.65 3.14
N VAL A 55 6.99 15.28 4.31
CA VAL A 55 7.44 16.20 5.37
C VAL A 55 8.95 16.16 5.55
N PHE A 56 9.59 15.11 5.09
CA PHE A 56 11.04 15.00 5.01
C PHE A 56 11.44 14.23 3.73
N PRO A 57 12.37 14.72 2.95
CA PRO A 57 13.15 15.97 3.10
C PRO A 57 12.27 17.24 3.13
N PRO A 58 12.77 18.34 3.72
CA PRO A 58 11.97 19.55 3.94
C PRO A 58 11.54 20.27 2.66
N ASN A 59 12.14 19.93 1.51
CA ASN A 59 11.71 20.42 0.20
C ASN A 59 10.40 19.77 -0.30
N GLY A 60 9.84 18.80 0.43
CA GLY A 60 8.60 18.10 0.10
C GLY A 60 8.70 17.19 -1.14
N ARG A 61 9.90 16.78 -1.52
CA ARG A 61 10.16 15.90 -2.67
C ARG A 61 10.73 14.56 -2.23
N ILE A 62 10.57 13.56 -3.07
CA ILE A 62 11.22 12.26 -2.91
C ILE A 62 12.73 12.47 -2.98
N PRO A 63 13.54 11.88 -2.08
CA PRO A 63 14.99 11.96 -2.13
C PRO A 63 15.56 11.47 -3.47
N GLU A 64 16.74 11.95 -3.82
CA GLU A 64 17.45 11.43 -4.98
C GLU A 64 17.78 9.95 -4.79
N LEU A 65 17.88 9.22 -5.89
CA LEU A 65 18.27 7.83 -5.86
C LEU A 65 19.77 7.71 -5.51
N ALA A 66 20.10 6.67 -4.78
CA ALA A 66 21.49 6.34 -4.47
C ALA A 66 22.28 6.06 -5.76
N GLN A 67 23.58 6.27 -5.71
CA GLN A 67 24.46 6.12 -6.87
C GLN A 67 24.33 4.71 -7.49
N GLY A 68 24.12 4.66 -8.79
CA GLY A 68 23.98 3.41 -9.55
C GLY A 68 22.58 2.79 -9.46
N ILE A 69 21.64 3.46 -8.81
CA ILE A 69 20.24 3.04 -8.78
C ILE A 69 19.46 3.83 -9.84
N GLU A 70 18.75 3.09 -10.68
CA GLU A 70 17.87 3.66 -11.68
C GLU A 70 16.42 3.29 -11.39
N ASN A 71 15.55 4.29 -11.47
CA ASN A 71 14.11 4.06 -11.47
C ASN A 71 13.66 3.90 -12.91
N LEU A 72 13.67 2.67 -13.42
CA LEU A 72 13.25 2.43 -14.79
C LEU A 72 11.72 2.43 -14.89
N PRO A 73 11.17 3.21 -15.81
CA PRO A 73 9.78 3.09 -16.18
C PRO A 73 9.47 1.67 -16.68
N GLY A 74 8.20 1.31 -16.67
CA GLY A 74 7.78 0.01 -17.10
C GLY A 74 8.01 -0.28 -18.56
N GLY A 75 8.22 -1.53 -18.87
CA GLY A 75 8.43 -2.03 -20.23
C GLY A 75 9.86 -1.99 -20.75
N GLU A 76 10.80 -1.44 -19.98
CA GLU A 76 12.21 -1.34 -20.39
C GLU A 76 13.15 -2.28 -19.62
N ILE A 77 12.62 -3.34 -19.00
CA ILE A 77 13.41 -4.28 -18.24
C ILE A 77 13.74 -5.49 -19.10
N GLU A 78 15.01 -5.72 -19.29
CA GLU A 78 15.52 -6.74 -20.20
C GLU A 78 15.36 -8.18 -19.69
N ALA A 79 15.18 -8.39 -18.38
CA ALA A 79 15.03 -9.74 -17.84
C ALA A 79 14.22 -9.75 -16.53
N VAL A 80 13.30 -10.70 -16.47
CA VAL A 80 12.58 -11.06 -15.25
C VAL A 80 13.56 -11.55 -14.18
N GLY A 81 13.42 -11.08 -12.95
CA GLY A 81 14.25 -11.49 -11.83
C GLY A 81 15.55 -10.70 -11.65
N VAL A 82 16.00 -9.92 -12.62
CA VAL A 82 17.15 -9.03 -12.47
C VAL A 82 16.78 -7.79 -11.64
N ARG A 83 15.50 -7.42 -11.64
CA ARG A 83 14.97 -6.31 -10.86
C ARG A 83 13.70 -6.71 -10.14
N PRO A 84 13.42 -6.09 -8.99
CA PRO A 84 12.10 -6.18 -8.39
C PRO A 84 11.07 -5.81 -9.44
N VAL A 85 10.04 -6.63 -9.60
CA VAL A 85 8.86 -6.27 -10.40
C VAL A 85 8.14 -5.18 -9.64
N ARG A 86 8.44 -3.96 -9.98
CA ARG A 86 7.87 -2.77 -9.37
C ARG A 86 6.43 -2.62 -9.82
N PHE A 87 5.72 -1.71 -9.20
CA PHE A 87 4.48 -1.23 -9.74
C PHE A 87 4.76 -0.52 -11.06
N VAL A 88 4.71 -1.29 -12.11
CA VAL A 88 4.85 -0.82 -13.46
C VAL A 88 3.53 -1.02 -14.15
N ILE A 89 2.89 0.06 -14.58
CA ILE A 89 1.69 -0.01 -15.42
C ILE A 89 2.09 -0.74 -16.70
N GLY A 90 1.50 -1.94 -16.94
CA GLY A 90 1.80 -2.76 -18.09
C GLY A 90 2.88 -3.83 -17.88
N GLY A 91 3.53 -3.89 -16.69
CA GLY A 91 4.54 -4.91 -16.39
C GLY A 91 5.82 -4.76 -17.22
N ILE A 92 6.64 -5.80 -17.25
CA ILE A 92 7.93 -5.86 -17.96
C ILE A 92 7.88 -6.72 -19.23
N GLY A 93 6.81 -7.44 -19.44
CA GLY A 93 6.60 -8.33 -20.58
C GLY A 93 5.20 -8.93 -20.58
N ARG A 94 4.98 -9.93 -21.40
CA ARG A 94 3.67 -10.59 -21.60
C ARG A 94 3.74 -12.09 -21.72
N ASP A 95 4.94 -12.68 -21.64
CA ASP A 95 5.17 -14.09 -21.92
C ASP A 95 4.76 -14.96 -20.75
N GLY A 96 4.88 -14.44 -19.51
CA GLY A 96 4.46 -15.10 -18.30
C GLY A 96 3.76 -14.17 -17.32
N PRO A 97 3.08 -14.71 -16.30
CA PRO A 97 2.48 -13.90 -15.25
C PRO A 97 3.53 -13.14 -14.44
N GLU A 98 4.75 -13.66 -14.33
CA GLU A 98 5.87 -13.04 -13.63
C GLU A 98 6.30 -11.72 -14.25
N ASP A 99 6.01 -11.53 -15.53
CA ASP A 99 6.31 -10.29 -16.26
C ASP A 99 5.34 -9.15 -15.90
N ARG A 100 4.27 -9.46 -15.17
CA ARG A 100 3.22 -8.49 -14.86
C ARG A 100 3.42 -7.88 -13.48
N GLY A 101 2.91 -6.67 -13.28
CA GLY A 101 2.95 -5.97 -12.01
C GLY A 101 2.25 -6.73 -10.89
N LEU A 102 2.66 -6.51 -9.65
CA LEU A 102 2.15 -7.23 -8.47
C LEU A 102 0.65 -7.03 -8.27
N SER A 103 0.15 -5.83 -8.48
CA SER A 103 -1.29 -5.52 -8.36
C SER A 103 -2.11 -6.19 -9.45
N GLU A 104 -1.58 -6.25 -10.68
CA GLU A 104 -2.21 -6.93 -11.79
C GLU A 104 -2.27 -8.45 -11.57
N ARG A 105 -1.31 -9.00 -10.85
CA ARG A 105 -1.27 -10.40 -10.42
C ARG A 105 -2.08 -10.69 -9.16
N CYS A 106 -2.70 -9.68 -8.57
CA CYS A 106 -3.43 -9.77 -7.31
C CYS A 106 -2.57 -10.24 -6.12
N LEU A 107 -1.29 -9.95 -6.12
CA LEU A 107 -0.36 -10.30 -5.05
C LEU A 107 -0.25 -9.22 -3.99
N VAL A 108 -0.09 -7.96 -4.40
CA VAL A 108 -0.03 -6.80 -3.52
C VAL A 108 -0.76 -5.64 -4.19
N GLY A 109 -1.70 -5.04 -3.48
CA GLY A 109 -2.41 -3.85 -3.94
C GLY A 109 -1.48 -2.63 -4.02
N PHE A 110 -1.63 -1.81 -5.04
CA PHE A 110 -0.74 -0.66 -5.27
C PHE A 110 -0.81 0.42 -4.17
N ASN A 111 -1.83 0.40 -3.32
CA ASN A 111 -1.98 1.29 -2.17
C ASN A 111 -2.09 0.54 -0.83
N ALA A 112 -2.03 -0.80 -0.85
CA ALA A 112 -2.18 -1.63 0.34
C ALA A 112 -0.97 -1.53 1.29
N GLY A 113 0.17 -1.10 0.76
CA GLY A 113 1.38 -0.91 1.57
C GLY A 113 2.13 -2.18 1.93
N PRO A 114 2.97 -2.14 2.99
CA PRO A 114 3.42 -0.93 3.68
C PRO A 114 4.52 -0.15 2.93
N PRO A 115 4.52 1.18 2.96
CA PRO A 115 3.58 2.06 3.63
C PRO A 115 2.24 2.15 2.91
N LEU A 116 1.19 2.54 3.65
CA LEU A 116 -0.11 2.84 3.09
C LEU A 116 -0.05 4.18 2.34
N SER A 117 -0.52 4.21 1.11
CA SER A 117 -0.52 5.43 0.31
C SER A 117 -1.90 5.69 -0.29
N PRO A 118 -2.35 6.96 -0.36
CA PRO A 118 -3.61 7.28 -1.00
C PRO A 118 -3.53 7.01 -2.51
N SER A 119 -4.63 6.51 -3.06
CA SER A 119 -4.77 6.24 -4.47
C SER A 119 -6.13 6.73 -5.00
N VAL A 120 -6.39 6.48 -6.27
CA VAL A 120 -7.64 6.90 -6.92
C VAL A 120 -8.87 6.16 -6.42
N TYR A 121 -8.74 4.96 -5.85
CA TYR A 121 -9.86 4.17 -5.31
C TYR A 121 -9.41 3.16 -4.26
N ASN A 122 -10.38 2.55 -3.56
CA ASN A 122 -10.15 1.53 -2.51
C ASN A 122 -9.14 1.98 -1.45
N ASN A 123 -9.33 3.20 -0.95
CA ASN A 123 -8.49 3.80 0.09
C ASN A 123 -8.92 3.43 1.51
N ASN A 124 -9.93 2.57 1.65
CA ASN A 124 -10.47 2.21 2.95
C ASN A 124 -9.62 1.11 3.59
N LEU A 125 -9.53 1.17 4.89
CA LEU A 125 -8.89 0.14 5.70
C LEU A 125 -9.64 -0.06 7.01
N GLN A 126 -9.43 -1.21 7.61
CA GLN A 126 -9.97 -1.53 8.92
C GLN A 126 -8.81 -1.88 9.87
N ILE A 127 -8.80 -1.25 11.03
CA ILE A 127 -7.84 -1.54 12.09
C ILE A 127 -8.56 -2.28 13.20
N VAL A 128 -8.10 -3.48 13.49
CA VAL A 128 -8.58 -4.33 14.58
C VAL A 128 -7.43 -4.55 15.54
N GLN A 129 -7.67 -4.44 16.83
CA GLN A 129 -6.63 -4.68 17.84
C GLN A 129 -7.12 -5.60 18.95
N ASN A 130 -6.22 -6.39 19.47
CA ASN A 130 -6.38 -7.11 20.72
C ASN A 130 -5.16 -6.84 21.62
N ARG A 131 -4.99 -7.61 22.67
CA ARG A 131 -3.87 -7.46 23.61
C ARG A 131 -2.50 -7.60 22.94
N ASP A 132 -2.36 -8.53 22.00
CA ASP A 132 -1.08 -9.00 21.51
C ASP A 132 -0.81 -8.62 20.04
N HIS A 133 -1.85 -8.16 19.32
CA HIS A 133 -1.77 -7.89 17.90
C HIS A 133 -2.62 -6.69 17.47
N VAL A 134 -2.16 -6.02 16.44
CA VAL A 134 -2.97 -5.12 15.61
C VAL A 134 -3.03 -5.69 14.20
N VAL A 135 -4.21 -5.77 13.62
CA VAL A 135 -4.42 -6.18 12.22
C VAL A 135 -4.85 -4.96 11.43
N ILE A 136 -4.15 -4.70 10.34
CA ILE A 136 -4.50 -3.65 9.37
C ILE A 136 -4.97 -4.37 8.12
N LEU A 137 -6.28 -4.37 7.89
CA LEU A 137 -6.92 -4.92 6.71
C LEU A 137 -7.18 -3.80 5.72
N THR A 138 -6.61 -3.89 4.54
CA THR A 138 -6.84 -2.93 3.44
C THR A 138 -7.93 -3.44 2.51
N GLU A 139 -8.75 -2.53 1.98
CA GLU A 139 -9.79 -2.87 1.02
C GLU A 139 -9.18 -3.35 -0.31
N MET A 140 -8.10 -2.71 -0.73
CA MET A 140 -7.40 -3.07 -1.95
C MET A 140 -6.76 -4.46 -1.81
N VAL A 141 -7.22 -5.40 -2.64
CA VAL A 141 -6.78 -6.81 -2.67
C VAL A 141 -6.97 -7.55 -1.33
N HIS A 142 -7.81 -7.00 -0.43
CA HIS A 142 -8.12 -7.54 0.90
C HIS A 142 -6.88 -8.00 1.70
N ASP A 143 -5.76 -7.29 1.54
CA ASP A 143 -4.52 -7.59 2.26
C ASP A 143 -4.66 -7.35 3.76
N ALA A 144 -4.23 -8.33 4.56
CA ALA A 144 -4.24 -8.27 6.00
C ALA A 144 -2.81 -8.31 6.55
N ARG A 145 -2.36 -7.21 7.14
CA ARG A 145 -1.07 -7.12 7.80
C ARG A 145 -1.23 -7.29 9.30
N ILE A 146 -0.55 -8.28 9.87
CA ILE A 146 -0.56 -8.57 11.29
C ILE A 146 0.67 -7.94 11.94
N VAL A 147 0.42 -6.98 12.81
CA VAL A 147 1.45 -6.32 13.63
C VAL A 147 1.47 -6.99 14.98
N LYS A 148 2.57 -7.63 15.32
CA LYS A 148 2.78 -8.24 16.64
C LYS A 148 3.16 -7.17 17.64
N LEU A 149 2.47 -7.09 18.77
CA LEU A 149 2.79 -6.19 19.88
C LEU A 149 3.71 -6.91 20.86
N ASP A 150 4.73 -6.19 21.37
CA ASP A 150 5.69 -6.67 22.33
C ASP A 150 6.51 -7.91 21.89
N ASN A 151 7.36 -8.43 22.72
CA ASN A 151 8.43 -9.43 22.63
C ASN A 151 8.19 -10.71 21.78
N HIS A 152 7.57 -10.64 20.65
CA HIS A 152 7.46 -11.78 19.73
C HIS A 152 8.79 -12.10 19.02
N THR A 153 8.99 -13.36 18.71
CA THR A 153 10.17 -13.85 17.97
C THR A 153 10.33 -13.13 16.64
N VAL A 154 11.54 -12.67 16.36
CA VAL A 154 11.92 -12.07 15.08
C VAL A 154 11.90 -13.13 14.00
N VAL A 155 11.36 -12.83 12.83
CA VAL A 155 11.53 -13.66 11.63
C VAL A 155 13.01 -13.63 11.23
N ASP A 156 13.55 -14.78 10.84
CA ASP A 156 14.93 -14.87 10.37
C ASP A 156 15.19 -13.87 9.23
N GLU A 157 16.33 -13.18 9.27
CA GLU A 157 16.68 -12.12 8.31
C GLU A 157 16.76 -12.60 6.85
N ASN A 158 16.92 -13.90 6.64
CA ASN A 158 16.93 -14.51 5.31
C ASN A 158 15.53 -14.76 4.75
N ILE A 159 14.49 -14.60 5.55
CA ILE A 159 13.09 -14.76 5.12
C ILE A 159 12.56 -13.41 4.67
N GLY A 160 12.43 -13.25 3.35
CA GLY A 160 11.81 -12.05 2.76
C GLY A 160 10.30 -12.22 2.55
N LEU A 161 9.52 -11.29 3.06
CA LEU A 161 8.05 -11.27 2.99
C LEU A 161 7.56 -10.13 2.09
N TRP A 162 6.38 -10.29 1.48
CA TRP A 162 5.77 -9.24 0.64
C TRP A 162 5.53 -7.94 1.42
N ALA A 163 4.90 -8.05 2.58
CA ALA A 163 4.60 -6.93 3.46
C ALA A 163 5.62 -6.73 4.59
N GLY A 164 6.71 -7.50 4.60
CA GLY A 164 7.68 -7.51 5.68
C GLY A 164 7.16 -8.15 6.98
N ASP A 165 8.00 -8.20 8.02
CA ASP A 165 7.66 -8.59 9.39
C ASP A 165 7.41 -7.32 10.21
N SER A 166 6.17 -7.09 10.61
CA SER A 166 5.73 -5.89 11.31
C SER A 166 5.65 -6.12 12.81
N ARG A 167 6.26 -5.21 13.58
CA ARG A 167 6.24 -5.20 15.05
C ARG A 167 5.80 -3.85 15.53
N GLY A 168 4.96 -3.85 16.57
CA GLY A 168 4.40 -2.63 17.12
C GLY A 168 4.65 -2.50 18.61
N TYR A 169 4.64 -1.26 19.05
CA TYR A 169 4.60 -0.88 20.44
C TYR A 169 3.85 0.44 20.61
N TRP A 170 3.38 0.69 21.81
CA TRP A 170 2.72 1.94 22.14
C TRP A 170 3.73 2.95 22.70
N ASP A 171 3.78 4.11 22.06
CA ASP A 171 4.47 5.30 22.53
C ASP A 171 3.41 6.32 22.94
N SER A 172 3.04 6.30 24.21
CA SER A 172 1.88 7.03 24.71
C SER A 172 0.61 6.67 23.95
N ASP A 173 -0.02 7.61 23.26
CA ASP A 173 -1.25 7.42 22.45
C ASP A 173 -0.97 7.10 20.96
N THR A 174 0.28 6.82 20.63
CA THR A 174 0.71 6.51 19.27
C THR A 174 1.10 5.05 19.14
N LEU A 175 0.47 4.33 18.23
CA LEU A 175 0.97 3.03 17.80
C LEU A 175 2.16 3.25 16.86
N VAL A 176 3.32 2.75 17.25
CA VAL A 176 4.52 2.73 16.41
C VAL A 176 4.70 1.34 15.84
N VAL A 177 4.86 1.24 14.53
CA VAL A 177 5.08 -0.03 13.83
C VAL A 177 6.41 0.05 13.08
N VAL A 178 7.30 -0.90 13.34
CA VAL A 178 8.56 -1.06 12.61
C VAL A 178 8.46 -2.33 11.77
N THR A 179 8.70 -2.20 10.48
CA THR A 179 8.61 -3.30 9.53
C THR A 179 9.95 -3.48 8.80
N GLN A 180 10.42 -4.70 8.77
CA GLN A 180 11.67 -5.15 8.12
C GLN A 180 11.41 -6.45 7.36
N ASN A 181 12.46 -7.10 6.88
CA ASN A 181 12.38 -8.40 6.19
C ASN A 181 11.50 -8.38 4.93
N PHE A 182 11.61 -7.31 4.15
CA PHE A 182 10.97 -7.26 2.84
C PHE A 182 11.70 -8.16 1.83
N ASN A 183 10.96 -8.71 0.88
CA ASN A 183 11.55 -9.55 -0.18
C ASN A 183 12.21 -8.71 -1.31
N GLY A 184 12.14 -7.39 -1.25
CA GLY A 184 12.69 -6.48 -2.26
C GLY A 184 11.89 -6.41 -3.56
N LEU A 185 10.73 -7.06 -3.65
CA LEU A 185 9.88 -7.09 -4.85
C LEU A 185 8.67 -6.16 -4.77
N THR A 186 8.42 -5.55 -3.62
CA THR A 186 7.32 -4.60 -3.41
C THR A 186 7.75 -3.17 -3.65
N GLN A 187 6.79 -2.33 -3.99
CA GLN A 187 7.02 -0.89 -4.10
C GLN A 187 7.20 -0.26 -2.71
N SER A 188 7.80 0.92 -2.71
CA SER A 188 7.92 1.77 -1.53
C SER A 188 6.84 2.85 -1.52
N PHE A 189 7.12 3.96 -2.17
CA PHE A 189 6.23 5.11 -2.25
C PHE A 189 6.22 5.62 -3.68
N ASP A 190 5.03 5.96 -4.19
CA ASP A 190 4.83 6.54 -5.53
C ASP A 190 5.53 5.75 -6.66
N GLY A 191 5.42 4.42 -6.62
CA GLY A 191 5.99 3.54 -7.65
C GLY A 191 7.50 3.30 -7.55
N PHE A 192 8.20 3.95 -6.62
CA PHE A 192 9.60 3.63 -6.37
C PHE A 192 9.73 2.25 -5.75
N GLY A 193 10.59 1.44 -6.31
CA GLY A 193 10.93 0.16 -5.73
C GLY A 193 11.75 0.33 -4.47
N THR A 194 11.80 -0.73 -3.68
CA THR A 194 12.60 -0.78 -2.46
C THR A 194 13.58 -1.91 -2.51
N SER A 195 14.66 -1.75 -1.77
CA SER A 195 15.53 -2.88 -1.46
C SER A 195 14.92 -3.75 -0.36
N LYS A 196 15.46 -4.97 -0.21
CA LYS A 196 15.16 -5.82 0.94
C LYS A 196 15.66 -5.23 2.25
N ASN A 197 16.56 -4.26 2.19
CA ASN A 197 17.17 -3.61 3.35
C ASN A 197 16.32 -2.44 3.90
N LYS A 198 15.20 -2.16 3.28
CA LYS A 198 14.27 -1.13 3.75
C LYS A 198 13.86 -1.36 5.20
N VAL A 199 13.95 -0.32 6.02
CA VAL A 199 13.30 -0.23 7.32
C VAL A 199 12.16 0.78 7.21
N LEU A 200 10.95 0.35 7.49
CA LEU A 200 9.78 1.21 7.51
C LEU A 200 9.34 1.44 8.95
N THR A 201 9.24 2.69 9.36
CA THR A 201 8.64 3.08 10.64
C THR A 201 7.33 3.81 10.37
N GLU A 202 6.24 3.33 10.96
CA GLU A 202 4.92 3.91 10.83
C GLU A 202 4.41 4.35 12.21
N ARG A 203 3.70 5.48 12.25
CA ARG A 203 3.12 6.04 13.47
C ARG A 203 1.66 6.35 13.24
N PHE A 204 0.79 5.76 14.03
CA PHE A 204 -0.65 5.97 14.00
C PHE A 204 -1.05 6.74 15.25
N THR A 205 -1.28 8.04 15.12
CA THR A 205 -1.64 8.93 16.23
C THR A 205 -3.08 9.40 16.07
N ARG A 206 -3.93 9.11 17.06
CA ARG A 206 -5.30 9.62 17.06
C ARG A 206 -5.31 11.08 17.46
N ILE A 207 -5.62 11.96 16.52
CA ILE A 207 -5.64 13.41 16.73
C ILE A 207 -7.06 13.98 16.94
N GLY A 208 -8.07 13.12 16.87
CA GLY A 208 -9.46 13.49 17.09
C GLY A 208 -10.39 12.29 17.06
N PRO A 209 -11.68 12.46 17.35
CA PRO A 209 -12.64 11.37 17.42
C PRO A 209 -12.81 10.61 16.09
N ARG A 210 -12.51 11.28 14.98
CA ARG A 210 -12.69 10.75 13.63
C ARG A 210 -11.41 10.76 12.79
N THR A 211 -10.26 11.13 13.37
CA THR A 211 -9.04 11.38 12.60
C THR A 211 -7.84 10.69 13.23
N ILE A 212 -7.11 9.92 12.41
CA ILE A 212 -5.78 9.41 12.72
C ILE A 212 -4.79 10.16 11.82
N ASN A 213 -3.73 10.66 12.41
CA ASN A 213 -2.56 11.10 11.68
C ASN A 213 -1.66 9.89 11.46
N TYR A 214 -1.56 9.43 10.21
CA TYR A 214 -0.67 8.36 9.82
C TYR A 214 0.59 8.98 9.26
N GLU A 215 1.70 8.73 9.92
CA GLU A 215 3.04 9.13 9.50
C GLU A 215 3.85 7.89 9.20
N PHE A 216 4.65 7.94 8.14
CA PHE A 216 5.62 6.89 7.88
C PHE A 216 6.98 7.46 7.50
N THR A 217 8.01 6.71 7.82
CA THR A 217 9.40 7.00 7.43
C THR A 217 9.99 5.77 6.78
N ILE A 218 10.50 5.93 5.57
CA ILE A 218 11.25 4.94 4.82
C ILE A 218 12.74 5.25 5.02
N ASP A 219 13.49 4.30 5.55
CA ASP A 219 14.94 4.31 5.66
C ASP A 219 15.48 3.20 4.76
N ASP A 220 15.96 3.57 3.57
CA ASP A 220 16.49 2.63 2.57
C ASP A 220 17.68 3.25 1.86
N PRO A 221 18.86 3.26 2.50
CA PRO A 221 20.07 3.85 1.91
C PRO A 221 20.58 3.10 0.68
N SER A 222 20.06 1.91 0.40
CA SER A 222 20.35 1.20 -0.85
C SER A 222 19.55 1.74 -2.04
N THR A 223 18.48 2.50 -1.78
CA THR A 223 17.59 3.05 -2.82
C THR A 223 17.67 4.57 -2.88
N PHE A 224 17.72 5.25 -1.74
CA PHE A 224 17.66 6.71 -1.64
C PHE A 224 18.89 7.29 -0.96
N THR A 225 19.22 8.53 -1.30
CA THR A 225 20.31 9.28 -0.65
C THR A 225 19.96 9.78 0.75
N ASP A 226 18.68 9.80 1.11
CA ASP A 226 18.18 10.23 2.41
C ASP A 226 16.87 9.49 2.77
N LYS A 227 16.41 9.63 4.01
CA LYS A 227 15.12 9.10 4.46
C LYS A 227 13.98 9.87 3.78
N LEU A 228 12.85 9.18 3.65
CA LEU A 228 11.61 9.75 3.16
C LEU A 228 10.54 9.63 4.24
N SER A 229 10.00 10.75 4.70
CA SER A 229 8.86 10.75 5.62
C SER A 229 7.66 11.47 5.01
N ALA A 230 6.49 10.90 5.21
CA ALA A 230 5.23 11.51 4.78
C ALA A 230 4.15 11.37 5.86
N ILE A 231 3.19 12.27 5.84
CA ILE A 231 2.03 12.25 6.73
C ILE A 231 0.75 12.23 5.88
N VAL A 232 -0.07 11.21 6.11
CA VAL A 232 -1.34 11.00 5.44
C VAL A 232 -2.45 11.02 6.49
N PRO A 233 -3.33 12.01 6.52
CA PRO A 233 -4.47 11.99 7.43
C PRO A 233 -5.46 10.90 7.02
N MET A 234 -5.97 10.16 7.99
CA MET A 234 -7.01 9.14 7.81
C MET A 234 -8.28 9.61 8.48
N THR A 235 -9.39 9.52 7.78
CA THR A 235 -10.71 9.89 8.31
C THR A 235 -11.56 8.64 8.54
N LYS A 236 -12.15 8.54 9.74
CA LYS A 236 -13.08 7.46 10.07
C LYS A 236 -14.27 7.46 9.12
N VAL A 237 -14.57 6.31 8.55
CA VAL A 237 -15.73 6.06 7.68
C VAL A 237 -16.70 5.10 8.36
N GLU A 238 -17.99 5.27 8.10
CA GLU A 238 -19.07 4.42 8.66
C GLU A 238 -19.52 3.36 7.64
N SER A 239 -19.09 3.47 6.39
CA SER A 239 -19.39 2.49 5.34
C SER A 239 -18.78 1.13 5.65
N GLN A 240 -19.36 0.10 5.09
CA GLN A 240 -18.76 -1.23 5.11
C GLN A 240 -17.51 -1.26 4.24
N LEU A 241 -16.56 -2.09 4.61
CA LEU A 241 -15.46 -2.49 3.75
C LEU A 241 -15.98 -3.58 2.82
N TYR A 242 -15.82 -3.40 1.52
CA TYR A 242 -16.25 -4.38 0.53
C TYR A 242 -15.05 -5.23 0.09
N GLU A 243 -15.32 -6.45 -0.29
CA GLU A 243 -14.32 -7.31 -0.88
C GLU A 243 -13.87 -6.74 -2.23
N TYR A 244 -12.58 -6.66 -2.42
CA TYR A 244 -11.95 -6.41 -3.72
C TYR A 244 -11.61 -7.75 -4.36
N ALA A 245 -12.54 -8.31 -5.12
CA ALA A 245 -12.44 -9.62 -5.75
C ALA A 245 -11.48 -9.59 -6.97
N CYS A 246 -10.19 -9.41 -6.70
CA CYS A 246 -9.17 -9.21 -7.72
C CYS A 246 -9.00 -10.43 -8.62
N HIS A 247 -8.93 -11.62 -8.02
CA HIS A 247 -8.71 -12.88 -8.77
C HIS A 247 -9.89 -13.21 -9.67
N GLU A 248 -11.10 -13.11 -9.16
CA GLU A 248 -12.35 -13.45 -9.86
C GLU A 248 -12.60 -12.52 -11.03
N GLY A 249 -12.20 -11.25 -10.92
CA GLY A 249 -12.35 -10.23 -11.97
C GLY A 249 -11.18 -10.13 -12.93
N ASN A 250 -10.12 -10.92 -12.76
CA ASN A 250 -8.86 -10.78 -13.51
C ASN A 250 -8.90 -11.44 -14.90
N TYR A 251 -9.88 -11.09 -15.71
CA TYR A 251 -9.97 -11.56 -17.10
C TYR A 251 -8.85 -11.03 -17.98
N GLY A 252 -8.29 -9.87 -17.65
CA GLY A 252 -7.18 -9.25 -18.37
C GLY A 252 -5.94 -10.13 -18.41
N MET A 253 -5.54 -10.67 -17.27
CA MET A 253 -4.41 -11.59 -17.16
C MET A 253 -4.60 -12.84 -18.03
N ALA A 254 -5.75 -13.50 -17.91
CA ALA A 254 -6.06 -14.71 -18.68
C ALA A 254 -6.04 -14.45 -20.18
N ASN A 255 -6.59 -13.32 -20.63
CA ASN A 255 -6.66 -12.96 -22.05
C ASN A 255 -5.28 -12.62 -22.61
N MET A 256 -4.46 -11.93 -21.87
CA MET A 256 -3.11 -11.54 -22.26
C MET A 256 -2.20 -12.76 -22.45
N LEU A 257 -2.19 -13.67 -21.46
CA LEU A 257 -1.44 -14.92 -21.55
C LEU A 257 -1.93 -15.82 -22.69
N ARG A 258 -3.24 -15.82 -22.96
CA ARG A 258 -3.79 -16.54 -24.12
C ARG A 258 -3.34 -15.92 -25.43
N GLY A 259 -3.23 -14.60 -25.50
CA GLY A 259 -2.72 -13.87 -26.66
C GLY A 259 -1.26 -14.20 -26.94
N ALA A 260 -0.40 -14.20 -25.91
CA ALA A 260 1.00 -14.58 -26.02
C ALA A 260 1.17 -16.02 -26.56
N ARG A 261 0.47 -17.00 -25.97
CA ARG A 261 0.51 -18.40 -26.42
C ARG A 261 0.07 -18.58 -27.88
N ARG A 262 -0.89 -17.77 -28.38
CA ARG A 262 -1.30 -17.80 -29.79
C ARG A 262 -0.22 -17.25 -30.70
N LYS A 263 0.49 -16.22 -30.25
CA LYS A 263 1.62 -15.66 -30.98
C LYS A 263 2.72 -16.71 -31.13
N ASP A 264 3.12 -17.32 -30.03
CA ASP A 264 4.14 -18.38 -30.03
C ASP A 264 3.78 -19.55 -30.95
N ALA A 265 2.51 -19.97 -30.95
CA ALA A 265 2.02 -21.04 -31.80
C ALA A 265 2.01 -20.70 -33.31
N ASN A 266 2.05 -19.42 -33.66
CA ASN A 266 2.07 -18.98 -35.06
C ASN A 266 3.48 -18.64 -35.57
N GLU A 267 4.49 -18.62 -34.69
CA GLU A 267 5.90 -18.41 -35.01
C GLU A 267 6.63 -19.73 -35.33
N PHE A 268 5.94 -20.87 -35.20
CA PHE A 268 6.37 -22.21 -35.58
C PHE A 268 5.50 -22.74 -36.74
#